data_e01b6a423a540528c0595ae29d7ffb0e
#
_entry.id   e01b6a423a540528c0595ae29d7ffb0e
#
_cell.length_a   1.000
_cell.length_b   1.000
_cell.length_c   1.000
_cell.angle_alpha   90.00
_cell.angle_beta   90.00
_cell.angle_gamma   90.00
#
_symmetry.space_group_name_H-M   'P 1'
#
loop_
_entity.id
_entity.type
_entity.pdbx_description
1 polymer ?
#
loop_
_entity_poly.entity_id
_entity_poly.type
_entity_poly.pdbx_seq_one_letter_code
_entity_poly.pdbx_strand_id
1 'polypeptide(L)'
;MSLIKSEKTEKNLYTLEFSVDKATFDKAVSNVYRKQVGKIAVPGFRKGKAPRSVIEKMYGKGFFYEDAVNEVLPAAFDEALKESKLDMVGQPEFDIVSIDDNGLVMTAKVSVKPDVKIADYLGIEAEKKIAEVTDEELDREINMVRERNSREIEVTDEAAVMGDVCNINYEGFVDGVAFEGGKGEDYPLKLGSGNFIPGFEEEIVGHKIGEDFDVNVTFPEEYHAKELAGKAAVFKTQILKIKHIELPELDDDFAKDVSEFDTMDEYRADIKAKIAKRHETEADNQFETALLDALIEKLEAEIPEAMFVAETENFVRDYDNRLRMQGLDLKTYFQYTGMDLDKLREQLRPQAEKQVKLRLALEKIAKLEKIKVTKTDINNEFKRIADEYQMEVEKVRELIPEDSIAADMKVKKAMDLVKENAIVK
;
A
#
# COMPACT_ATOMS: atom_id res chain seq x y z
N MET A 1 -16.73 20.06 33.02
CA MET A 1 -17.14 19.70 31.66
C MET A 1 -18.26 18.68 31.82
N SER A 2 -19.30 18.68 31.01
CA SER A 2 -20.41 17.73 31.17
C SER A 2 -21.16 17.53 29.85
N LEU A 3 -21.64 16.31 29.62
CA LEU A 3 -22.57 15.99 28.57
C LEU A 3 -23.94 16.59 28.89
N ILE A 4 -24.52 17.38 28.01
CA ILE A 4 -25.85 17.96 28.16
C ILE A 4 -26.90 17.02 27.55
N LYS A 5 -26.63 16.56 26.31
CA LYS A 5 -27.57 15.76 25.53
C LYS A 5 -26.83 14.80 24.61
N SER A 6 -27.36 13.59 24.49
CA SER A 6 -26.96 12.64 23.43
C SER A 6 -28.21 12.25 22.67
N GLU A 7 -28.29 12.61 21.41
CA GLU A 7 -29.46 12.38 20.57
C GLU A 7 -29.08 11.63 19.30
N LYS A 8 -29.83 10.58 19.00
CA LYS A 8 -29.71 9.87 17.73
C LYS A 8 -30.39 10.68 16.64
N THR A 9 -29.62 11.26 15.73
CA THR A 9 -30.11 12.09 14.64
C THR A 9 -30.46 11.28 13.39
N GLU A 10 -29.62 10.27 13.11
CA GLU A 10 -29.84 9.35 11.99
C GLU A 10 -29.39 7.93 12.39
N LYS A 11 -29.58 6.97 11.46
CA LYS A 11 -29.05 5.62 11.72
C LYS A 11 -27.52 5.68 11.78
N ASN A 12 -26.96 5.20 12.91
CA ASN A 12 -25.54 5.23 13.20
C ASN A 12 -24.91 6.64 13.33
N LEU A 13 -25.71 7.70 13.47
CA LEU A 13 -25.25 9.07 13.70
C LEU A 13 -25.87 9.64 14.96
N TYR A 14 -25.06 10.17 15.86
CA TYR A 14 -25.47 10.82 17.09
C TYR A 14 -24.95 12.25 17.12
N THR A 15 -25.74 13.14 17.73
CA THR A 15 -25.29 14.48 18.09
C THR A 15 -25.14 14.54 19.60
N LEU A 16 -23.91 14.79 20.03
CA LEU A 16 -23.57 15.06 21.44
C LEU A 16 -23.52 16.56 21.64
N GLU A 17 -24.27 17.05 22.63
CA GLU A 17 -24.18 18.43 23.09
C GLU A 17 -23.49 18.42 24.46
N PHE A 18 -22.44 19.19 24.63
CA PHE A 18 -21.62 19.21 25.85
C PHE A 18 -21.13 20.62 26.17
N SER A 19 -20.84 20.85 27.44
CA SER A 19 -20.43 22.16 27.92
C SER A 19 -19.08 22.16 28.63
N VAL A 20 -18.42 23.31 28.52
CA VAL A 20 -17.23 23.66 29.29
C VAL A 20 -17.63 24.86 30.17
N ASP A 21 -17.48 24.72 31.46
CA ASP A 21 -17.82 25.79 32.41
C ASP A 21 -16.94 27.05 32.16
N LYS A 22 -17.50 28.22 32.56
CA LYS A 22 -16.87 29.51 32.34
C LYS A 22 -15.46 29.58 32.94
N ALA A 23 -15.22 29.03 34.11
CA ALA A 23 -13.93 29.12 34.78
C ALA A 23 -12.84 28.36 33.98
N THR A 24 -13.17 27.18 33.47
CA THR A 24 -12.30 26.38 32.63
C THR A 24 -12.04 27.06 31.28
N PHE A 25 -13.06 27.61 30.64
CA PHE A 25 -12.93 28.31 29.36
C PHE A 25 -12.11 29.62 29.51
N ASP A 26 -12.38 30.44 30.54
CA ASP A 26 -11.62 31.66 30.83
C ASP A 26 -10.13 31.38 31.12
N LYS A 27 -9.86 30.24 31.77
CA LYS A 27 -8.47 29.78 31.99
C LYS A 27 -7.79 29.46 30.65
N ALA A 28 -8.46 28.78 29.74
CA ALA A 28 -7.94 28.50 28.40
C ALA A 28 -7.70 29.78 27.61
N VAL A 29 -8.64 30.72 27.60
CA VAL A 29 -8.47 32.04 26.96
C VAL A 29 -7.27 32.78 27.57
N SER A 30 -7.06 32.69 28.88
CA SER A 30 -5.89 33.30 29.54
C SER A 30 -4.57 32.60 29.16
N ASN A 31 -4.59 31.30 28.97
CA ASN A 31 -3.42 30.55 28.49
C ASN A 31 -3.06 30.93 27.07
N VAL A 32 -4.06 30.99 26.17
CA VAL A 32 -3.88 31.42 24.77
C VAL A 32 -3.33 32.84 24.70
N TYR A 33 -3.90 33.78 25.45
CA TYR A 33 -3.36 35.15 25.57
C TYR A 33 -1.88 35.12 25.94
N ARG A 34 -1.47 34.36 26.96
CA ARG A 34 -0.05 34.29 27.39
C ARG A 34 0.87 33.74 26.28
N LYS A 35 0.39 32.75 25.52
CA LYS A 35 1.14 32.16 24.38
C LYS A 35 1.28 33.13 23.20
N GLN A 36 0.25 33.95 22.96
CA GLN A 36 0.15 34.78 21.75
C GLN A 36 0.53 36.23 21.93
N VAL A 37 0.41 36.80 23.14
CA VAL A 37 0.67 38.25 23.40
C VAL A 37 2.04 38.71 22.88
N GLY A 38 3.05 37.84 22.91
CA GLY A 38 4.38 38.13 22.37
C GLY A 38 4.44 38.37 20.88
N LYS A 39 3.42 37.89 20.13
CA LYS A 39 3.33 38.02 18.66
C LYS A 39 2.46 39.24 18.25
N ILE A 40 1.61 39.73 19.14
CA ILE A 40 0.63 40.80 18.85
C ILE A 40 1.25 42.18 19.07
N ALA A 41 1.16 43.05 18.08
CA ALA A 41 1.57 44.44 18.17
C ALA A 41 0.33 45.31 18.44
N VAL A 42 0.36 46.04 19.56
CA VAL A 42 -0.73 46.94 19.99
C VAL A 42 -0.17 48.37 20.05
N PRO A 43 -0.77 49.35 19.36
CA PRO A 43 -0.33 50.76 19.45
C PRO A 43 -0.35 51.25 20.90
N GLY A 44 0.71 51.93 21.31
CA GLY A 44 0.86 52.44 22.69
C GLY A 44 1.42 51.42 23.69
N PHE A 45 1.68 50.16 23.30
CA PHE A 45 2.28 49.15 24.17
C PHE A 45 3.54 48.56 23.55
N ARG A 46 4.51 48.25 24.41
CA ARG A 46 5.67 47.47 23.98
C ARG A 46 5.18 46.06 23.60
N LYS A 47 5.70 45.49 22.50
CA LYS A 47 5.37 44.13 22.01
C LYS A 47 5.37 43.10 23.16
N GLY A 48 4.31 42.38 23.30
CA GLY A 48 4.14 41.36 24.35
C GLY A 48 3.77 41.91 25.75
N LYS A 49 3.46 43.18 25.89
CA LYS A 49 3.12 43.83 27.18
C LYS A 49 1.70 44.44 27.20
N ALA A 50 0.93 44.33 26.13
CA ALA A 50 -0.43 44.83 26.10
C ALA A 50 -1.34 43.93 26.96
N PRO A 51 -2.13 44.46 27.90
CA PRO A 51 -3.09 43.69 28.69
C PRO A 51 -4.15 43.02 27.80
N ARG A 52 -4.65 41.83 28.22
CA ARG A 52 -5.71 41.09 27.51
C ARG A 52 -6.92 41.99 27.19
N SER A 53 -7.39 42.76 28.15
CA SER A 53 -8.55 43.64 27.99
C SER A 53 -8.39 44.69 26.91
N VAL A 54 -7.14 45.17 26.66
CA VAL A 54 -6.86 46.13 25.60
C VAL A 54 -6.90 45.45 24.22
N ILE A 55 -6.36 44.24 24.11
CA ILE A 55 -6.40 43.46 22.87
C ILE A 55 -7.85 43.13 22.53
N GLU A 56 -8.63 42.60 23.50
CA GLU A 56 -10.05 42.30 23.32
C GLU A 56 -10.91 43.50 22.97
N LYS A 57 -10.55 44.70 23.46
CA LYS A 57 -11.23 45.94 23.09
C LYS A 57 -10.93 46.39 21.65
N MET A 58 -9.74 46.10 21.15
CA MET A 58 -9.32 46.46 19.79
C MET A 58 -9.76 45.48 18.74
N TYR A 59 -9.66 44.20 19.04
CA TYR A 59 -9.88 43.11 18.06
C TYR A 59 -11.20 42.34 18.32
N GLY A 60 -11.92 42.69 19.37
CA GLY A 60 -13.15 42.02 19.79
C GLY A 60 -12.92 41.01 20.92
N LYS A 61 -13.97 40.78 21.75
CA LYS A 61 -13.93 39.84 22.90
C LYS A 61 -13.58 38.41 22.46
N GLY A 62 -13.96 38.04 21.26
CA GLY A 62 -13.75 36.69 20.71
C GLY A 62 -12.36 36.44 20.10
N PHE A 63 -11.45 37.41 20.15
CA PHE A 63 -10.13 37.31 19.47
C PHE A 63 -9.34 36.05 19.86
N PHE A 64 -9.46 35.59 21.07
CA PHE A 64 -8.76 34.39 21.58
C PHE A 64 -9.67 33.14 21.65
N TYR A 65 -10.94 33.22 21.23
CA TYR A 65 -11.91 32.17 21.50
C TYR A 65 -11.65 30.93 20.66
N GLU A 66 -11.30 31.08 19.38
CA GLU A 66 -11.01 29.97 18.49
C GLU A 66 -9.90 29.08 19.05
N ASP A 67 -8.76 29.67 19.41
CA ASP A 67 -7.65 28.94 19.99
C ASP A 67 -7.96 28.37 21.37
N ALA A 68 -8.78 29.06 22.16
CA ALA A 68 -9.21 28.58 23.48
C ALA A 68 -10.17 27.38 23.35
N VAL A 69 -11.07 27.40 22.36
CA VAL A 69 -11.93 26.26 22.03
C VAL A 69 -11.07 25.07 21.64
N ASN A 70 -10.07 25.26 20.74
CA ASN A 70 -9.16 24.21 20.32
C ASN A 70 -8.33 23.65 21.49
N GLU A 71 -8.02 24.45 22.51
CA GLU A 71 -7.30 24.00 23.72
C GLU A 71 -8.18 23.12 24.62
N VAL A 72 -9.50 23.42 24.77
CA VAL A 72 -10.38 22.68 25.68
C VAL A 72 -11.15 21.55 25.03
N LEU A 73 -11.35 21.59 23.70
CA LEU A 73 -12.15 20.66 22.93
C LEU A 73 -11.78 19.19 23.14
N PRO A 74 -10.48 18.77 23.05
CA PRO A 74 -10.15 17.36 23.20
C PRO A 74 -10.60 16.77 24.54
N ALA A 75 -10.30 17.46 25.63
CA ALA A 75 -10.65 17.00 26.97
C ALA A 75 -12.17 17.00 27.21
N ALA A 76 -12.87 18.03 26.73
CA ALA A 76 -14.32 18.13 26.87
C ALA A 76 -15.06 17.07 26.07
N PHE A 77 -14.60 16.79 24.87
CA PHE A 77 -15.17 15.76 24.03
C PHE A 77 -14.91 14.35 24.57
N ASP A 78 -13.69 14.06 25.02
CA ASP A 78 -13.35 12.76 25.62
C ASP A 78 -14.24 12.43 26.82
N GLU A 79 -14.53 13.44 27.67
CA GLU A 79 -15.41 13.27 28.83
C GLU A 79 -16.87 13.02 28.39
N ALA A 80 -17.38 13.82 27.43
CA ALA A 80 -18.69 13.66 26.84
C ALA A 80 -18.88 12.30 26.15
N LEU A 81 -17.88 11.83 25.41
CA LEU A 81 -17.89 10.53 24.75
C LEU A 81 -17.93 9.38 25.77
N LYS A 82 -17.14 9.46 26.84
CA LYS A 82 -17.16 8.46 27.92
C LYS A 82 -18.54 8.40 28.62
N GLU A 83 -19.14 9.56 28.93
CA GLU A 83 -20.47 9.63 29.54
C GLU A 83 -21.55 9.07 28.59
N SER A 84 -21.46 9.30 27.29
CA SER A 84 -22.43 8.82 26.31
C SER A 84 -22.38 7.31 26.08
N LYS A 85 -21.27 6.63 26.41
CA LYS A 85 -20.99 5.21 26.16
C LYS A 85 -21.12 4.78 24.70
N LEU A 86 -20.97 5.71 23.78
CA LEU A 86 -21.01 5.44 22.35
C LEU A 86 -19.67 4.88 21.85
N ASP A 87 -19.75 3.87 21.00
CA ASP A 87 -18.57 3.32 20.28
C ASP A 87 -18.37 4.13 19.00
N MET A 88 -17.62 5.23 19.11
CA MET A 88 -17.39 6.16 18.02
C MET A 88 -16.49 5.56 16.96
N VAL A 89 -16.81 5.85 15.70
CA VAL A 89 -16.01 5.50 14.52
C VAL A 89 -15.79 6.72 13.64
N GLY A 90 -14.59 6.83 13.09
CA GLY A 90 -14.20 7.97 12.25
C GLY A 90 -13.93 9.24 13.07
N GLN A 91 -13.88 10.36 12.37
CA GLN A 91 -13.64 11.67 13.00
C GLN A 91 -14.98 12.38 13.26
N PRO A 92 -15.17 12.97 14.45
CA PRO A 92 -16.36 13.76 14.76
C PRO A 92 -16.32 15.14 14.08
N GLU A 93 -17.50 15.66 13.73
CA GLU A 93 -17.67 17.04 13.27
C GLU A 93 -18.10 17.91 14.45
N PHE A 94 -17.42 19.03 14.69
CA PHE A 94 -17.68 19.92 15.80
C PHE A 94 -18.29 21.24 15.35
N ASP A 95 -19.30 21.72 16.11
CA ASP A 95 -19.88 23.03 15.95
C ASP A 95 -20.00 23.73 17.31
N ILE A 96 -19.86 25.05 17.32
CA ILE A 96 -20.04 25.89 18.51
C ILE A 96 -21.48 26.36 18.55
N VAL A 97 -22.20 26.02 19.63
CA VAL A 97 -23.57 26.46 19.85
C VAL A 97 -23.60 27.87 20.47
N SER A 98 -22.86 28.06 21.56
CA SER A 98 -22.80 29.35 22.23
C SER A 98 -21.51 29.53 23.03
N ILE A 99 -21.09 30.79 23.18
CA ILE A 99 -20.07 31.22 24.12
C ILE A 99 -20.65 32.40 24.88
N ASP A 100 -21.01 32.20 26.13
CA ASP A 100 -21.70 33.19 26.95
C ASP A 100 -21.15 33.23 28.40
N ASP A 101 -21.92 33.92 29.29
CA ASP A 101 -21.53 34.02 30.69
C ASP A 101 -21.63 32.70 31.48
N ASN A 102 -22.18 31.63 30.92
CA ASN A 102 -22.22 30.30 31.50
C ASN A 102 -21.05 29.43 31.05
N GLY A 103 -20.36 29.84 29.98
CA GLY A 103 -19.22 29.13 29.44
C GLY A 103 -19.34 28.87 27.92
N LEU A 104 -18.85 27.73 27.47
CA LEU A 104 -18.86 27.27 26.09
C LEU A 104 -19.78 26.06 25.97
N VAL A 105 -20.67 26.10 24.99
CA VAL A 105 -21.51 24.93 24.59
C VAL A 105 -21.17 24.57 23.15
N MET A 106 -20.90 23.28 22.95
CA MET A 106 -20.54 22.73 21.64
C MET A 106 -21.39 21.52 21.31
N THR A 107 -21.50 21.23 20.03
CA THR A 107 -22.03 19.96 19.53
C THR A 107 -20.97 19.18 18.78
N ALA A 108 -21.06 17.86 18.86
CA ALA A 108 -20.28 16.94 18.07
C ALA A 108 -21.21 15.96 17.34
N LYS A 109 -21.10 15.88 16.01
CA LYS A 109 -21.73 14.81 15.24
C LYS A 109 -20.79 13.61 15.24
N VAL A 110 -21.26 12.50 15.76
CA VAL A 110 -20.46 11.31 16.01
C VAL A 110 -21.07 10.13 15.27
N SER A 111 -20.32 9.56 14.35
CA SER A 111 -20.67 8.27 13.76
C SER A 111 -20.35 7.16 14.75
N VAL A 112 -21.27 6.21 14.89
CA VAL A 112 -21.08 5.06 15.80
C VAL A 112 -21.01 3.77 15.00
N LYS A 113 -20.36 2.79 15.60
CA LYS A 113 -20.23 1.45 15.02
C LYS A 113 -21.63 0.88 14.75
N PRO A 114 -21.89 0.37 13.53
CA PRO A 114 -23.20 -0.15 13.16
C PRO A 114 -23.50 -1.46 13.89
N ASP A 115 -24.78 -1.71 14.16
CA ASP A 115 -25.21 -3.06 14.51
C ASP A 115 -25.30 -3.89 13.22
N VAL A 116 -24.58 -5.00 13.18
CA VAL A 116 -24.48 -5.87 12.01
C VAL A 116 -25.16 -7.19 12.28
N LYS A 117 -25.73 -7.78 11.23
CA LYS A 117 -26.26 -9.11 11.21
C LYS A 117 -25.46 -9.97 10.26
N ILE A 118 -25.22 -11.20 10.65
CA ILE A 118 -24.58 -12.21 9.81
C ILE A 118 -25.22 -13.56 10.10
N ALA A 119 -25.54 -14.29 9.03
CA ALA A 119 -26.10 -15.62 9.11
C ALA A 119 -25.31 -16.57 8.21
N ASP A 120 -25.41 -17.87 8.45
CA ASP A 120 -24.82 -18.92 7.60
C ASP A 120 -23.33 -18.73 7.29
N TYR A 121 -22.57 -18.25 8.31
CA TYR A 121 -21.14 -18.01 8.19
C TYR A 121 -20.26 -19.26 8.39
N LEU A 122 -20.85 -20.39 8.78
CA LEU A 122 -20.19 -21.70 8.81
C LEU A 122 -20.59 -22.51 7.58
N GLY A 123 -19.67 -23.36 7.08
CA GLY A 123 -19.92 -24.16 5.90
C GLY A 123 -19.97 -23.37 4.58
N ILE A 124 -19.28 -22.24 4.51
CA ILE A 124 -19.13 -21.49 3.28
C ILE A 124 -18.34 -22.34 2.29
N GLU A 125 -18.88 -22.46 1.08
CA GLU A 125 -18.25 -23.20 0.00
C GLU A 125 -17.35 -22.30 -0.82
N ALA A 126 -16.09 -22.70 -1.00
CA ALA A 126 -15.16 -21.99 -1.89
C ALA A 126 -14.33 -23.00 -2.70
N GLU A 127 -13.96 -22.62 -3.91
CA GLU A 127 -13.10 -23.46 -4.76
C GLU A 127 -11.64 -23.34 -4.32
N LYS A 128 -10.96 -24.53 -4.26
CA LYS A 128 -9.51 -24.61 -4.12
C LYS A 128 -8.96 -25.40 -5.30
N LYS A 129 -8.39 -24.71 -6.28
CA LYS A 129 -7.81 -25.35 -7.47
C LYS A 129 -6.28 -25.27 -7.37
N ILE A 130 -5.64 -26.39 -7.12
CA ILE A 130 -4.18 -26.50 -7.19
C ILE A 130 -3.83 -26.83 -8.64
N ALA A 131 -3.11 -25.94 -9.32
CA ALA A 131 -2.62 -26.17 -10.66
C ALA A 131 -1.56 -27.28 -10.64
N GLU A 132 -1.62 -28.19 -11.61
CA GLU A 132 -0.57 -29.19 -11.79
C GLU A 132 0.69 -28.54 -12.34
N VAL A 133 1.85 -29.00 -11.88
CA VAL A 133 3.14 -28.55 -12.39
C VAL A 133 3.35 -29.14 -13.78
N THR A 134 3.43 -28.28 -14.79
CA THR A 134 3.70 -28.72 -16.16
C THR A 134 5.21 -28.87 -16.41
N ASP A 135 5.57 -29.74 -17.34
CA ASP A 135 6.97 -29.90 -17.74
C ASP A 135 7.53 -28.62 -18.38
N GLU A 136 6.67 -27.86 -19.06
CA GLU A 136 7.05 -26.56 -19.65
C GLU A 136 7.40 -25.51 -18.59
N GLU A 137 6.67 -25.49 -17.46
CA GLU A 137 6.96 -24.61 -16.33
C GLU A 137 8.27 -25.03 -15.64
N LEU A 138 8.47 -26.34 -15.44
CA LEU A 138 9.69 -26.89 -14.89
C LEU A 138 10.91 -26.54 -15.76
N ASP A 139 10.80 -26.76 -17.06
CA ASP A 139 11.89 -26.46 -17.99
C ASP A 139 12.17 -24.96 -18.09
N ARG A 140 11.15 -24.12 -17.96
CA ARG A 140 11.32 -22.65 -17.91
C ARG A 140 12.14 -22.22 -16.68
N GLU A 141 11.81 -22.73 -15.49
CA GLU A 141 12.56 -22.42 -14.26
C GLU A 141 14.03 -22.91 -14.38
N ILE A 142 14.24 -24.09 -14.89
CA ILE A 142 15.59 -24.64 -15.09
C ILE A 142 16.37 -23.79 -16.12
N ASN A 143 15.74 -23.41 -17.24
CA ASN A 143 16.37 -22.58 -18.26
C ASN A 143 16.70 -21.17 -17.75
N MET A 144 15.86 -20.58 -16.89
CA MET A 144 16.21 -19.30 -16.24
C MET A 144 17.49 -19.41 -15.38
N VAL A 145 17.68 -20.51 -14.65
CA VAL A 145 18.91 -20.75 -13.89
C VAL A 145 20.08 -21.01 -14.85
N ARG A 146 19.87 -21.78 -15.91
CA ARG A 146 20.84 -22.06 -16.97
C ARG A 146 21.35 -20.77 -17.64
N GLU A 147 20.43 -19.84 -17.98
CA GLU A 147 20.79 -18.56 -18.58
C GLU A 147 21.60 -17.67 -17.61
N ARG A 148 21.28 -17.69 -16.31
CA ARG A 148 22.05 -16.94 -15.29
C ARG A 148 23.47 -17.47 -15.12
N ASN A 149 23.70 -18.73 -15.43
CA ASN A 149 25.00 -19.40 -15.32
C ASN A 149 25.67 -19.56 -16.72
N SER A 150 25.15 -18.88 -17.74
CA SER A 150 25.76 -18.84 -19.04
C SER A 150 27.10 -18.12 -19.04
N ARG A 151 27.98 -18.48 -19.99
CA ARG A 151 29.27 -17.85 -20.19
C ARG A 151 29.25 -17.02 -21.47
N GLU A 152 29.76 -15.80 -21.40
CA GLU A 152 29.97 -14.98 -22.57
C GLU A 152 31.38 -15.29 -23.14
N ILE A 153 31.43 -15.79 -24.38
CA ILE A 153 32.68 -16.08 -25.09
C ILE A 153 32.83 -15.06 -26.22
N GLU A 154 33.88 -14.24 -26.17
CA GLU A 154 34.18 -13.28 -27.23
C GLU A 154 34.69 -14.03 -28.45
N VAL A 155 34.04 -13.79 -29.61
CA VAL A 155 34.37 -14.39 -30.92
C VAL A 155 34.87 -13.31 -31.85
N THR A 156 35.89 -13.64 -32.64
CA THR A 156 36.52 -12.66 -33.54
C THR A 156 36.29 -12.96 -35.00
N ASP A 157 36.12 -14.23 -35.39
CA ASP A 157 36.09 -14.67 -36.77
C ASP A 157 34.73 -15.18 -37.26
N GLU A 158 33.76 -15.30 -36.38
CA GLU A 158 32.43 -15.81 -36.67
C GLU A 158 31.42 -14.66 -36.88
N ALA A 159 30.35 -14.95 -37.62
CA ALA A 159 29.25 -14.02 -37.80
C ALA A 159 28.27 -14.10 -36.59
N ALA A 160 27.61 -12.98 -36.28
CA ALA A 160 26.61 -12.92 -35.24
C ALA A 160 25.47 -13.90 -35.48
N VAL A 161 25.06 -14.63 -34.44
CA VAL A 161 23.91 -15.54 -34.47
C VAL A 161 22.85 -15.10 -33.46
N MET A 162 21.62 -15.59 -33.65
CA MET A 162 20.54 -15.30 -32.69
C MET A 162 20.91 -15.80 -31.28
N GLY A 163 20.73 -14.97 -30.29
CA GLY A 163 21.10 -15.24 -28.89
C GLY A 163 22.40 -14.58 -28.43
N ASP A 164 23.25 -14.12 -29.35
CA ASP A 164 24.51 -13.43 -29.05
C ASP A 164 24.29 -12.05 -28.43
N VAL A 165 25.28 -11.58 -27.70
CA VAL A 165 25.39 -10.18 -27.28
C VAL A 165 26.38 -9.47 -28.22
N CYS A 166 25.84 -8.58 -29.05
CA CYS A 166 26.62 -7.76 -29.94
C CYS A 166 26.80 -6.34 -29.42
N ASN A 167 28.01 -5.86 -29.30
CA ASN A 167 28.23 -4.42 -29.11
C ASN A 167 28.18 -3.73 -30.50
N ILE A 168 27.23 -2.82 -30.63
CA ILE A 168 26.97 -2.16 -31.91
C ILE A 168 27.06 -0.64 -31.81
N ASN A 169 27.55 -0.02 -32.92
CA ASN A 169 27.24 1.37 -33.20
C ASN A 169 26.08 1.42 -34.18
N TYR A 170 25.14 2.31 -33.95
CA TYR A 170 24.03 2.51 -34.87
C TYR A 170 23.64 3.98 -34.99
N GLU A 171 23.17 4.40 -36.17
CA GLU A 171 22.59 5.71 -36.40
C GLU A 171 21.39 5.58 -37.36
N GLY A 172 20.20 5.95 -36.86
CA GLY A 172 18.93 5.81 -37.56
C GLY A 172 18.54 7.04 -38.37
N PHE A 173 18.02 6.78 -39.55
CA PHE A 173 17.55 7.80 -40.49
C PHE A 173 16.11 7.48 -40.92
N VAL A 174 15.26 8.51 -40.95
CA VAL A 174 13.92 8.46 -41.55
C VAL A 174 13.91 9.49 -42.69
N ASP A 175 13.51 9.09 -43.87
CA ASP A 175 13.56 9.95 -45.09
C ASP A 175 14.92 10.59 -45.32
N GLY A 176 16.01 9.92 -44.92
CA GLY A 176 17.39 10.39 -45.07
C GLY A 176 17.85 11.41 -44.02
N VAL A 177 17.02 11.69 -43.00
CA VAL A 177 17.35 12.62 -41.94
C VAL A 177 17.50 11.85 -40.60
N ALA A 178 18.63 12.07 -39.93
CA ALA A 178 18.85 11.49 -38.59
C ALA A 178 17.83 12.03 -37.58
N PHE A 179 17.31 11.16 -36.69
CA PHE A 179 16.32 11.53 -35.68
C PHE A 179 16.89 11.42 -34.26
N GLU A 180 16.33 12.20 -33.38
CA GLU A 180 16.76 12.23 -31.97
C GLU A 180 16.46 10.88 -31.27
N GLY A 181 17.45 10.33 -30.54
CA GLY A 181 17.37 8.99 -29.95
C GLY A 181 17.68 7.83 -30.88
N GLY A 182 17.94 8.09 -32.18
CA GLY A 182 18.28 7.05 -33.17
C GLY A 182 19.75 6.67 -33.19
N LYS A 183 20.63 7.23 -32.33
CA LYS A 183 22.07 6.96 -32.33
C LYS A 183 22.52 6.31 -31.03
N GLY A 184 23.36 5.28 -31.15
CA GLY A 184 24.06 4.65 -30.03
C GLY A 184 25.47 4.24 -30.43
N GLU A 185 26.39 4.35 -29.47
CA GLU A 185 27.80 3.94 -29.65
C GLU A 185 28.14 2.90 -28.57
N ASP A 186 28.80 1.81 -28.98
CA ASP A 186 29.19 0.68 -28.13
C ASP A 186 28.01 0.12 -27.30
N TYR A 187 26.83 0.04 -27.93
CA TYR A 187 25.61 -0.40 -27.28
C TYR A 187 25.55 -1.93 -27.23
N PRO A 188 25.44 -2.55 -26.03
CA PRO A 188 25.29 -4.00 -25.91
C PRO A 188 23.86 -4.42 -26.24
N LEU A 189 23.68 -5.15 -27.30
CA LEU A 189 22.41 -5.68 -27.79
C LEU A 189 22.43 -7.20 -27.80
N LYS A 190 21.50 -7.83 -27.01
CA LYS A 190 21.28 -9.27 -27.11
C LYS A 190 20.31 -9.54 -28.26
N LEU A 191 20.78 -10.27 -29.29
CA LEU A 191 19.95 -10.62 -30.44
C LEU A 191 18.84 -11.60 -30.04
N GLY A 192 17.61 -11.29 -30.39
CA GLY A 192 16.41 -12.03 -29.97
C GLY A 192 15.82 -11.57 -28.68
N SER A 193 16.29 -10.45 -28.10
CA SER A 193 15.73 -9.87 -26.87
C SER A 193 14.40 -9.14 -27.08
N GLY A 194 14.14 -8.68 -28.31
CA GLY A 194 12.99 -7.84 -28.62
C GLY A 194 13.07 -6.42 -28.05
N ASN A 195 14.27 -5.97 -27.65
CA ASN A 195 14.48 -4.62 -27.10
C ASN A 195 14.50 -3.54 -28.19
N PHE A 196 14.75 -3.92 -29.44
CA PHE A 196 14.71 -3.03 -30.59
C PHE A 196 13.40 -3.22 -31.37
N ILE A 197 13.20 -2.35 -32.36
CA ILE A 197 12.05 -2.44 -33.26
C ILE A 197 12.08 -3.77 -34.04
N PRO A 198 10.92 -4.38 -34.29
CA PRO A 198 10.85 -5.67 -34.98
C PRO A 198 11.62 -5.68 -36.31
N GLY A 199 12.41 -6.71 -36.53
CA GLY A 199 13.25 -6.86 -37.71
C GLY A 199 14.67 -6.34 -37.54
N PHE A 200 14.95 -5.50 -36.53
CA PHE A 200 16.28 -4.90 -36.33
C PHE A 200 17.33 -5.95 -35.91
N GLU A 201 16.95 -6.79 -34.92
CA GLU A 201 17.85 -7.79 -34.36
C GLU A 201 18.09 -8.94 -35.35
N GLU A 202 17.08 -9.28 -36.14
CA GLU A 202 17.16 -10.31 -37.18
C GLU A 202 18.09 -9.92 -38.34
N GLU A 203 18.11 -8.62 -38.71
CA GLU A 203 19.00 -8.15 -39.79
C GLU A 203 20.47 -8.06 -39.37
N ILE A 204 20.79 -8.08 -38.08
CA ILE A 204 22.18 -8.13 -37.58
C ILE A 204 22.76 -9.54 -37.69
N VAL A 205 21.90 -10.57 -37.65
CA VAL A 205 22.34 -11.96 -37.75
C VAL A 205 23.05 -12.20 -39.10
N GLY A 206 24.23 -12.82 -39.04
CA GLY A 206 25.05 -13.14 -40.22
C GLY A 206 26.12 -12.12 -40.54
N HIS A 207 26.11 -10.93 -39.93
CA HIS A 207 27.16 -9.92 -40.08
C HIS A 207 28.34 -10.16 -39.13
N LYS A 208 29.52 -9.66 -39.52
CA LYS A 208 30.79 -9.86 -38.81
C LYS A 208 31.26 -8.57 -38.13
N ILE A 209 32.20 -8.74 -37.20
CA ILE A 209 32.87 -7.62 -36.53
C ILE A 209 33.54 -6.69 -37.56
N GLY A 210 33.32 -5.39 -37.39
CA GLY A 210 33.89 -4.33 -38.22
C GLY A 210 33.16 -4.12 -39.55
N GLU A 211 32.11 -4.87 -39.84
CA GLU A 211 31.30 -4.68 -41.03
C GLU A 211 30.32 -3.52 -40.85
N ASP A 212 30.27 -2.61 -41.83
CA ASP A 212 29.27 -1.54 -41.88
C ASP A 212 28.14 -1.98 -42.82
N PHE A 213 26.91 -1.99 -42.30
CA PHE A 213 25.72 -2.41 -43.06
C PHE A 213 24.49 -1.58 -42.67
N ASP A 214 23.50 -1.60 -43.55
CA ASP A 214 22.26 -0.89 -43.37
C ASP A 214 21.16 -1.87 -42.92
N VAL A 215 20.53 -1.61 -41.74
CA VAL A 215 19.39 -2.34 -41.23
C VAL A 215 18.12 -1.58 -41.61
N ASN A 216 17.24 -2.24 -42.39
CA ASN A 216 16.02 -1.64 -42.92
C ASN A 216 14.79 -2.13 -42.18
N VAL A 217 14.16 -1.27 -41.39
CA VAL A 217 13.03 -1.62 -40.54
C VAL A 217 11.91 -0.60 -40.61
N THR A 218 10.73 -0.99 -40.19
CA THR A 218 9.58 -0.09 -40.11
C THR A 218 9.12 0.03 -38.67
N PHE A 219 8.97 1.25 -38.18
CA PHE A 219 8.42 1.49 -36.83
C PHE A 219 7.01 0.97 -36.72
N PRO A 220 6.63 0.34 -35.61
CA PRO A 220 5.24 -0.05 -35.32
C PRO A 220 4.29 1.15 -35.39
N GLU A 221 3.04 0.91 -35.77
CA GLU A 221 1.99 1.97 -35.81
C GLU A 221 1.71 2.58 -34.44
N GLU A 222 1.85 1.79 -33.37
CA GLU A 222 1.67 2.21 -31.97
C GLU A 222 3.01 2.57 -31.28
N TYR A 223 3.93 3.17 -32.00
CA TYR A 223 5.20 3.57 -31.40
C TYR A 223 5.03 4.81 -30.53
N HIS A 224 5.73 4.86 -29.37
CA HIS A 224 5.63 5.95 -28.40
C HIS A 224 5.94 7.34 -28.98
N ALA A 225 6.89 7.44 -29.94
CA ALA A 225 7.17 8.66 -30.68
C ALA A 225 6.29 8.73 -31.94
N LYS A 226 5.20 9.49 -31.84
CA LYS A 226 4.19 9.64 -32.92
C LYS A 226 4.76 10.10 -34.25
N GLU A 227 5.92 10.79 -34.23
CA GLU A 227 6.61 11.30 -35.41
C GLU A 227 7.29 10.19 -36.20
N LEU A 228 7.58 9.04 -35.57
CA LEU A 228 8.26 7.88 -36.16
C LEU A 228 7.28 6.73 -36.44
N ALA A 229 6.11 6.70 -35.83
CA ALA A 229 5.12 5.63 -35.96
C ALA A 229 4.78 5.33 -37.43
N GLY A 230 4.87 4.06 -37.83
CA GLY A 230 4.57 3.57 -39.17
C GLY A 230 5.57 3.97 -40.26
N LYS A 231 6.66 4.69 -39.94
CA LYS A 231 7.67 5.10 -40.95
C LYS A 231 8.76 4.06 -41.14
N ALA A 232 9.23 3.96 -42.36
CA ALA A 232 10.43 3.19 -42.70
C ALA A 232 11.67 3.95 -42.21
N ALA A 233 12.59 3.23 -41.61
CA ALA A 233 13.87 3.74 -41.13
C ALA A 233 15.02 2.88 -41.62
N VAL A 234 16.16 3.51 -41.86
CA VAL A 234 17.41 2.86 -42.18
C VAL A 234 18.41 3.16 -41.09
N PHE A 235 18.93 2.13 -40.43
CA PHE A 235 19.98 2.27 -39.45
C PHE A 235 21.32 1.85 -40.02
N LYS A 236 22.26 2.78 -40.04
CA LYS A 236 23.66 2.46 -40.34
C LYS A 236 24.26 1.82 -39.10
N THR A 237 24.62 0.57 -39.25
CA THR A 237 25.01 -0.25 -38.09
C THR A 237 26.39 -0.85 -38.32
N GLN A 238 27.19 -0.91 -37.25
CA GLN A 238 28.48 -1.56 -37.23
C GLN A 238 28.62 -2.42 -36.00
N ILE A 239 29.05 -3.66 -36.15
CA ILE A 239 29.33 -4.56 -35.02
C ILE A 239 30.77 -4.33 -34.55
N LEU A 240 30.93 -3.99 -33.26
CA LEU A 240 32.25 -3.80 -32.64
C LEU A 240 32.78 -5.07 -32.01
N LYS A 241 31.88 -5.84 -31.37
CA LYS A 241 32.20 -7.09 -30.68
C LYS A 241 31.03 -8.05 -30.78
N ILE A 242 31.34 -9.33 -30.81
CA ILE A 242 30.37 -10.42 -30.72
C ILE A 242 30.74 -11.28 -29.54
N LYS A 243 29.79 -11.57 -28.68
CA LYS A 243 29.91 -12.49 -27.55
C LYS A 243 28.86 -13.58 -27.71
N HIS A 244 29.31 -14.80 -27.95
CA HIS A 244 28.43 -15.96 -27.88
C HIS A 244 28.04 -16.27 -26.46
N ILE A 245 26.73 -16.51 -26.22
CA ILE A 245 26.24 -16.99 -24.95
C ILE A 245 26.27 -18.51 -24.99
N GLU A 246 27.26 -19.09 -24.32
CA GLU A 246 27.34 -20.52 -24.11
C GLU A 246 26.52 -20.92 -22.89
N LEU A 247 25.46 -21.65 -23.14
CA LEU A 247 24.62 -22.20 -22.07
C LEU A 247 25.24 -23.51 -21.56
N PRO A 248 25.39 -23.69 -20.24
CA PRO A 248 25.87 -24.97 -19.70
C PRO A 248 24.98 -26.13 -20.10
N GLU A 249 25.53 -27.32 -20.26
CA GLU A 249 24.75 -28.55 -20.47
C GLU A 249 23.92 -28.87 -19.23
N LEU A 250 22.73 -29.45 -19.43
CA LEU A 250 21.85 -29.83 -18.32
C LEU A 250 22.18 -31.24 -17.84
N ASP A 251 23.32 -31.37 -17.18
CA ASP A 251 23.87 -32.60 -16.65
C ASP A 251 24.07 -32.56 -15.13
N ASP A 252 24.63 -33.60 -14.56
CA ASP A 252 24.86 -33.70 -13.10
C ASP A 252 25.90 -32.70 -12.60
N ASP A 253 26.82 -32.24 -13.44
CA ASP A 253 27.80 -31.22 -13.07
C ASP A 253 27.12 -29.84 -12.97
N PHE A 254 26.17 -29.55 -13.89
CA PHE A 254 25.32 -28.36 -13.77
C PHE A 254 24.50 -28.39 -12.46
N ALA A 255 23.90 -29.52 -12.11
CA ALA A 255 23.14 -29.64 -10.87
C ALA A 255 23.99 -29.33 -9.63
N LYS A 256 25.23 -29.82 -9.56
CA LYS A 256 26.17 -29.54 -8.48
C LYS A 256 26.61 -28.08 -8.42
N ASP A 257 26.77 -27.46 -9.58
CA ASP A 257 27.21 -26.04 -9.65
C ASP A 257 26.13 -25.06 -9.17
N VAL A 258 24.84 -25.36 -9.41
CA VAL A 258 23.72 -24.45 -9.14
C VAL A 258 22.89 -24.81 -7.92
N SER A 259 23.15 -25.97 -7.27
CA SER A 259 22.34 -26.48 -6.17
C SER A 259 23.13 -27.34 -5.19
N GLU A 260 22.45 -27.87 -4.17
CA GLU A 260 23.00 -28.82 -3.21
C GLU A 260 22.89 -30.29 -3.65
N PHE A 261 22.37 -30.55 -4.87
CA PHE A 261 22.09 -31.88 -5.37
C PHE A 261 23.23 -32.42 -6.23
N ASP A 262 23.44 -33.72 -6.18
CA ASP A 262 24.48 -34.39 -6.93
C ASP A 262 24.08 -34.80 -8.36
N THR A 263 22.77 -34.88 -8.61
CA THR A 263 22.23 -35.29 -9.90
C THR A 263 21.17 -34.33 -10.44
N MET A 264 21.05 -34.28 -11.78
CA MET A 264 20.04 -33.48 -12.46
C MET A 264 18.62 -33.94 -12.14
N ASP A 265 18.39 -35.23 -11.89
CA ASP A 265 17.10 -35.77 -11.52
C ASP A 265 16.66 -35.27 -10.14
N GLU A 266 17.57 -35.23 -9.16
CA GLU A 266 17.28 -34.69 -7.82
C GLU A 266 16.99 -33.19 -7.89
N TYR A 267 17.76 -32.45 -8.67
CA TYR A 267 17.55 -31.02 -8.89
C TYR A 267 16.20 -30.73 -9.54
N ARG A 268 15.83 -31.48 -10.59
CA ARG A 268 14.49 -31.37 -11.23
C ARG A 268 13.36 -31.69 -10.27
N ALA A 269 13.53 -32.70 -9.42
CA ALA A 269 12.55 -33.06 -8.41
C ALA A 269 12.36 -31.95 -7.37
N ASP A 270 13.43 -31.29 -6.93
CA ASP A 270 13.39 -30.16 -5.99
C ASP A 270 12.68 -28.94 -6.62
N ILE A 271 13.05 -28.57 -7.84
CA ILE A 271 12.39 -27.45 -8.57
C ILE A 271 10.88 -27.75 -8.72
N LYS A 272 10.53 -28.99 -9.11
CA LYS A 272 9.13 -29.41 -9.22
C LYS A 272 8.39 -29.30 -7.88
N ALA A 273 9.02 -29.70 -6.78
CA ALA A 273 8.45 -29.57 -5.44
C ALA A 273 8.27 -28.09 -5.03
N LYS A 274 9.23 -27.21 -5.37
CA LYS A 274 9.13 -25.76 -5.13
C LYS A 274 7.99 -25.13 -5.92
N ILE A 275 7.82 -25.50 -7.20
CA ILE A 275 6.70 -25.03 -8.02
C ILE A 275 5.37 -25.52 -7.45
N ALA A 276 5.26 -26.82 -7.10
CA ALA A 276 4.07 -27.39 -6.50
C ALA A 276 3.68 -26.68 -5.21
N LYS A 277 4.66 -26.38 -4.34
CA LYS A 277 4.43 -25.61 -3.11
C LYS A 277 3.97 -24.18 -3.39
N ARG A 278 4.50 -23.53 -4.44
CA ARG A 278 4.04 -22.20 -4.89
C ARG A 278 2.58 -22.26 -5.33
N HIS A 279 2.22 -23.23 -6.17
CA HIS A 279 0.85 -23.44 -6.63
C HIS A 279 -0.12 -23.75 -5.48
N GLU A 280 0.30 -24.55 -4.50
CA GLU A 280 -0.48 -24.80 -3.29
C GLU A 280 -0.72 -23.53 -2.49
N THR A 281 0.32 -22.74 -2.27
CA THR A 281 0.22 -21.45 -1.56
C THR A 281 -0.68 -20.46 -2.30
N GLU A 282 -0.59 -20.40 -3.62
CA GLU A 282 -1.45 -19.56 -4.45
C GLU A 282 -2.92 -20.02 -4.40
N ALA A 283 -3.16 -21.34 -4.46
CA ALA A 283 -4.48 -21.92 -4.32
C ALA A 283 -5.08 -21.64 -2.93
N ASP A 284 -4.28 -21.73 -1.88
CA ASP A 284 -4.69 -21.40 -0.52
C ASP A 284 -5.07 -19.92 -0.39
N ASN A 285 -4.28 -19.01 -0.95
CA ASN A 285 -4.56 -17.59 -0.95
C ASN A 285 -5.84 -17.24 -1.76
N GLN A 286 -6.04 -17.89 -2.90
CA GLN A 286 -7.25 -17.71 -3.71
C GLN A 286 -8.48 -18.26 -2.99
N PHE A 287 -8.38 -19.44 -2.39
CA PHE A 287 -9.44 -20.04 -1.57
C PHE A 287 -9.80 -19.13 -0.40
N GLU A 288 -8.81 -18.61 0.34
CA GLU A 288 -9.03 -17.68 1.43
C GLU A 288 -9.73 -16.40 0.95
N THR A 289 -9.29 -15.83 -0.15
CA THR A 289 -9.90 -14.63 -0.73
C THR A 289 -11.36 -14.88 -1.11
N ALA A 290 -11.64 -15.99 -1.80
CA ALA A 290 -13.00 -16.37 -2.18
C ALA A 290 -13.90 -16.61 -0.96
N LEU A 291 -13.38 -17.27 0.08
CA LEU A 291 -14.08 -17.52 1.34
C LEU A 291 -14.43 -16.20 2.04
N LEU A 292 -13.50 -15.25 2.11
CA LEU A 292 -13.73 -13.96 2.74
C LEU A 292 -14.70 -13.08 1.93
N ASP A 293 -14.63 -13.10 0.60
CA ASP A 293 -15.58 -12.40 -0.25
C ASP A 293 -17.00 -12.96 -0.06
N ALA A 294 -17.16 -14.29 -0.03
CA ALA A 294 -18.43 -14.95 0.26
C ALA A 294 -18.95 -14.67 1.69
N LEU A 295 -18.06 -14.50 2.67
CA LEU A 295 -18.42 -14.10 4.03
C LEU A 295 -18.96 -12.66 4.07
N ILE A 296 -18.31 -11.75 3.34
CA ILE A 296 -18.73 -10.34 3.24
C ILE A 296 -20.13 -10.23 2.61
N GLU A 297 -20.45 -11.04 1.62
CA GLU A 297 -21.79 -11.06 0.98
C GLU A 297 -22.92 -11.44 1.95
N LYS A 298 -22.60 -12.21 3.01
CA LYS A 298 -23.56 -12.60 4.05
C LYS A 298 -23.78 -11.54 5.13
N LEU A 299 -23.03 -10.43 5.08
CA LEU A 299 -23.12 -9.34 6.05
C LEU A 299 -24.27 -8.40 5.69
N GLU A 300 -25.22 -8.25 6.59
CA GLU A 300 -26.26 -7.22 6.53
C GLU A 300 -25.91 -6.08 7.49
N ALA A 301 -25.49 -4.96 6.95
CA ALA A 301 -25.15 -3.77 7.71
C ALA A 301 -25.30 -2.49 6.92
N GLU A 302 -25.76 -1.43 7.55
CA GLU A 302 -25.62 -0.06 7.03
C GLU A 302 -24.39 0.58 7.67
N ILE A 303 -23.30 0.55 6.94
CA ILE A 303 -21.99 0.98 7.46
C ILE A 303 -21.85 2.48 7.23
N PRO A 304 -21.55 3.28 8.26
CA PRO A 304 -21.32 4.71 8.11
C PRO A 304 -20.14 4.99 7.19
N GLU A 305 -20.29 5.99 6.32
CA GLU A 305 -19.24 6.45 5.42
C GLU A 305 -17.93 6.79 6.15
N ALA A 306 -18.03 7.32 7.36
CA ALA A 306 -16.90 7.65 8.21
C ALA A 306 -15.96 6.46 8.48
N MET A 307 -16.49 5.22 8.50
CA MET A 307 -15.66 4.01 8.67
C MET A 307 -14.82 3.74 7.42
N PHE A 308 -15.40 3.89 6.24
CA PHE A 308 -14.70 3.68 4.98
C PHE A 308 -13.62 4.75 4.76
N VAL A 309 -13.95 6.00 5.06
CA VAL A 309 -12.98 7.11 4.99
C VAL A 309 -11.82 6.87 5.95
N ALA A 310 -12.11 6.52 7.21
CA ALA A 310 -11.06 6.27 8.20
C ALA A 310 -10.13 5.12 7.79
N GLU A 311 -10.69 4.04 7.24
CA GLU A 311 -9.89 2.90 6.80
C GLU A 311 -9.10 3.21 5.52
N THR A 312 -9.66 4.02 4.60
CA THR A 312 -8.93 4.50 3.43
C THR A 312 -7.71 5.33 3.85
N GLU A 313 -7.86 6.23 4.84
CA GLU A 313 -6.73 7.00 5.39
C GLU A 313 -5.70 6.11 6.11
N ASN A 314 -6.11 5.00 6.73
CA ASN A 314 -5.19 4.01 7.26
C ASN A 314 -4.35 3.39 6.14
N PHE A 315 -4.99 2.94 5.05
CA PHE A 315 -4.27 2.40 3.89
C PHE A 315 -3.34 3.41 3.23
N VAL A 316 -3.73 4.69 3.15
CA VAL A 316 -2.84 5.75 2.63
C VAL A 316 -1.60 5.90 3.53
N ARG A 317 -1.77 5.87 4.85
CA ARG A 317 -0.63 5.92 5.80
C ARG A 317 0.28 4.70 5.67
N ASP A 318 -0.30 3.52 5.53
CA ASP A 318 0.47 2.28 5.36
C ASP A 318 1.22 2.28 4.02
N TYR A 319 0.62 2.87 2.99
CA TYR A 319 1.27 3.05 1.69
C TYR A 319 2.45 4.02 1.79
N ASP A 320 2.29 5.18 2.47
CA ASP A 320 3.37 6.13 2.73
C ASP A 320 4.52 5.48 3.54
N ASN A 321 4.18 4.72 4.58
CA ASN A 321 5.17 4.01 5.37
C ASN A 321 5.97 2.99 4.54
N ARG A 322 5.32 2.25 3.64
CA ARG A 322 6.01 1.32 2.73
C ARG A 322 6.93 2.04 1.75
N LEU A 323 6.50 3.18 1.19
CA LEU A 323 7.35 4.00 0.34
C LEU A 323 8.57 4.52 1.09
N ARG A 324 8.40 4.98 2.33
CA ARG A 324 9.51 5.45 3.18
C ARG A 324 10.53 4.37 3.48
N MET A 325 10.11 3.13 3.69
CA MET A 325 11.03 1.99 3.84
C MET A 325 11.87 1.73 2.58
N GLN A 326 11.37 2.15 1.41
CA GLN A 326 12.08 2.09 0.12
C GLN A 326 12.85 3.39 -0.21
N GLY A 327 12.91 4.34 0.74
CA GLY A 327 13.60 5.63 0.56
C GLY A 327 12.81 6.66 -0.25
N LEU A 328 11.51 6.45 -0.47
CA LEU A 328 10.60 7.36 -1.16
C LEU A 328 9.58 7.96 -0.19
N ASP A 329 8.96 9.08 -0.57
CA ASP A 329 7.77 9.62 0.09
C ASP A 329 6.63 9.80 -0.92
N LEU A 330 5.39 9.97 -0.43
CA LEU A 330 4.22 10.18 -1.29
C LEU A 330 4.40 11.34 -2.26
N LYS A 331 5.04 12.43 -1.84
CA LYS A 331 5.25 13.62 -2.69
C LYS A 331 6.13 13.29 -3.89
N THR A 332 7.24 12.61 -3.65
CA THR A 332 8.17 12.16 -4.70
C THR A 332 7.50 11.13 -5.61
N TYR A 333 6.76 10.18 -5.04
CA TYR A 333 5.99 9.19 -5.78
C TYR A 333 4.99 9.85 -6.74
N PHE A 334 4.23 10.86 -6.27
CA PHE A 334 3.27 11.58 -7.11
C PHE A 334 3.93 12.37 -8.23
N GLN A 335 5.14 12.90 -8.01
CA GLN A 335 5.90 13.57 -9.08
C GLN A 335 6.30 12.63 -10.21
N TYR A 336 6.67 11.38 -9.88
CA TYR A 336 7.07 10.40 -10.89
C TYR A 336 5.87 9.76 -11.62
N THR A 337 4.78 9.53 -10.91
CA THR A 337 3.62 8.81 -11.45
C THR A 337 2.54 9.70 -12.06
N GLY A 338 2.58 11.01 -11.79
CA GLY A 338 1.50 11.94 -12.16
C GLY A 338 0.20 11.71 -11.40
N MET A 339 0.25 10.95 -10.30
CA MET A 339 -0.88 10.74 -9.40
C MET A 339 -1.02 11.89 -8.40
N ASP A 340 -2.15 11.93 -7.72
CA ASP A 340 -2.42 12.78 -6.58
C ASP A 340 -3.04 11.98 -5.43
N LEU A 341 -3.19 12.62 -4.28
CA LEU A 341 -3.71 11.97 -3.08
C LEU A 341 -5.15 11.46 -3.25
N ASP A 342 -5.97 12.18 -3.98
CA ASP A 342 -7.38 11.81 -4.16
C ASP A 342 -7.51 10.60 -5.07
N LYS A 343 -6.74 10.50 -6.14
CA LYS A 343 -6.67 9.29 -6.97
C LYS A 343 -6.15 8.09 -6.19
N LEU A 344 -5.16 8.28 -5.31
CA LEU A 344 -4.68 7.21 -4.44
C LEU A 344 -5.78 6.73 -3.49
N ARG A 345 -6.56 7.65 -2.90
CA ARG A 345 -7.72 7.32 -2.07
C ARG A 345 -8.77 6.52 -2.84
N GLU A 346 -9.10 6.96 -4.07
CA GLU A 346 -10.04 6.25 -4.94
C GLU A 346 -9.58 4.82 -5.24
N GLN A 347 -8.29 4.62 -5.50
CA GLN A 347 -7.74 3.28 -5.75
C GLN A 347 -7.75 2.37 -4.51
N LEU A 348 -7.50 2.94 -3.32
CA LEU A 348 -7.46 2.16 -2.07
C LEU A 348 -8.85 1.92 -1.48
N ARG A 349 -9.84 2.73 -1.84
CA ARG A 349 -11.19 2.68 -1.28
C ARG A 349 -11.87 1.30 -1.40
N PRO A 350 -11.88 0.61 -2.54
CA PRO A 350 -12.53 -0.71 -2.63
C PRO A 350 -11.94 -1.73 -1.65
N GLN A 351 -10.62 -1.69 -1.44
CA GLN A 351 -9.94 -2.54 -0.47
C GLN A 351 -10.30 -2.16 0.98
N ALA A 352 -10.37 -0.87 1.28
CA ALA A 352 -10.80 -0.38 2.58
C ALA A 352 -12.24 -0.79 2.92
N GLU A 353 -13.15 -0.71 1.94
CA GLU A 353 -14.54 -1.15 2.11
C GLU A 353 -14.65 -2.64 2.41
N LYS A 354 -13.88 -3.48 1.70
CA LYS A 354 -13.78 -4.93 1.98
C LYS A 354 -13.26 -5.19 3.40
N GLN A 355 -12.20 -4.50 3.80
CA GLN A 355 -11.58 -4.65 5.12
C GLN A 355 -12.53 -4.27 6.25
N VAL A 356 -13.25 -3.15 6.12
CA VAL A 356 -14.26 -2.72 7.12
C VAL A 356 -15.37 -3.75 7.24
N LYS A 357 -15.93 -4.23 6.11
CA LYS A 357 -16.99 -5.25 6.10
C LYS A 357 -16.51 -6.54 6.75
N LEU A 358 -15.34 -7.01 6.37
CA LEU A 358 -14.73 -8.20 6.92
C LEU A 358 -14.53 -8.10 8.44
N ARG A 359 -13.96 -6.99 8.90
CA ARG A 359 -13.75 -6.76 10.34
C ARG A 359 -15.05 -6.79 11.11
N LEU A 360 -16.11 -6.12 10.62
CA LEU A 360 -17.42 -6.11 11.23
C LEU A 360 -18.06 -7.51 11.26
N ALA A 361 -17.94 -8.28 10.18
CA ALA A 361 -18.42 -9.65 10.09
C ALA A 361 -17.73 -10.54 11.16
N LEU A 362 -16.41 -10.52 11.20
CA LEU A 362 -15.63 -11.34 12.13
C LEU A 362 -15.84 -10.94 13.60
N GLU A 363 -15.96 -9.66 13.90
CA GLU A 363 -16.30 -9.20 15.24
C GLU A 363 -17.70 -9.67 15.69
N LYS A 364 -18.66 -9.69 14.74
CA LYS A 364 -20.00 -10.23 15.02
C LYS A 364 -19.95 -11.73 15.29
N ILE A 365 -19.22 -12.48 14.47
CA ILE A 365 -19.00 -13.92 14.65
C ILE A 365 -18.34 -14.17 16.01
N ALA A 366 -17.29 -13.41 16.36
CA ALA A 366 -16.61 -13.56 17.65
C ALA A 366 -17.56 -13.35 18.84
N LYS A 367 -18.54 -12.44 18.70
CA LYS A 367 -19.60 -12.22 19.72
C LYS A 367 -20.62 -13.39 19.76
N LEU A 368 -21.06 -13.88 18.59
CA LEU A 368 -22.03 -14.99 18.49
C LEU A 368 -21.45 -16.27 19.06
N GLU A 369 -20.22 -16.60 18.70
CA GLU A 369 -19.49 -17.80 19.14
C GLU A 369 -18.86 -17.63 20.54
N LYS A 370 -19.03 -16.45 21.16
CA LYS A 370 -18.49 -16.14 22.49
C LYS A 370 -16.98 -16.44 22.60
N ILE A 371 -16.23 -16.10 21.56
CA ILE A 371 -14.79 -16.36 21.48
C ILE A 371 -14.08 -15.66 22.62
N LYS A 372 -13.31 -16.42 23.40
CA LYS A 372 -12.52 -15.93 24.52
C LYS A 372 -11.05 -15.88 24.17
N VAL A 373 -10.42 -14.80 24.60
CA VAL A 373 -8.96 -14.64 24.57
C VAL A 373 -8.47 -14.65 26.01
N THR A 374 -7.51 -15.51 26.30
CA THR A 374 -6.95 -15.63 27.65
C THR A 374 -5.80 -14.63 27.84
N LYS A 375 -5.46 -14.33 29.10
CA LYS A 375 -4.26 -13.51 29.40
C LYS A 375 -2.97 -14.13 28.86
N THR A 376 -2.92 -15.46 28.79
CA THR A 376 -1.77 -16.16 28.19
C THR A 376 -1.68 -15.89 26.70
N ASP A 377 -2.80 -15.93 25.98
CA ASP A 377 -2.85 -15.63 24.55
C ASP A 377 -2.34 -14.21 24.29
N ILE A 378 -2.84 -13.22 25.05
CA ILE A 378 -2.44 -11.81 24.94
C ILE A 378 -0.94 -11.65 25.20
N ASN A 379 -0.41 -12.30 26.26
CA ASN A 379 1.01 -12.24 26.56
C ASN A 379 1.88 -12.86 25.46
N ASN A 380 1.43 -13.94 24.85
CA ASN A 380 2.13 -14.57 23.73
C ASN A 380 2.12 -13.66 22.49
N GLU A 381 1.01 -12.97 22.22
CA GLU A 381 0.92 -12.04 21.11
C GLU A 381 1.82 -10.81 21.31
N PHE A 382 1.91 -10.27 22.54
CA PHE A 382 2.87 -9.20 22.84
C PHE A 382 4.33 -9.65 22.60
N LYS A 383 4.67 -10.89 22.98
CA LYS A 383 6.01 -11.46 22.71
C LYS A 383 6.25 -11.59 21.23
N ARG A 384 5.28 -12.13 20.47
CA ARG A 384 5.39 -12.29 19.01
C ARG A 384 5.66 -10.94 18.32
N ILE A 385 4.92 -9.89 18.70
CA ILE A 385 5.12 -8.54 18.17
C ILE A 385 6.49 -8.00 18.57
N ALA A 386 6.90 -8.19 19.82
CA ALA A 386 8.21 -7.75 20.31
C ALA A 386 9.36 -8.41 19.52
N ASP A 387 9.28 -9.72 19.27
CA ASP A 387 10.25 -10.47 18.49
C ASP A 387 10.27 -10.02 17.02
N GLU A 388 9.12 -9.83 16.41
CA GLU A 388 8.98 -9.41 15.01
C GLU A 388 9.58 -8.02 14.75
N TYR A 389 9.36 -7.08 15.68
CA TYR A 389 9.87 -5.70 15.58
C TYR A 389 11.17 -5.47 16.32
N GLN A 390 11.79 -6.51 16.90
CA GLN A 390 13.01 -6.43 17.69
C GLN A 390 12.94 -5.37 18.82
N MET A 391 11.83 -5.37 19.54
CA MET A 391 11.52 -4.44 20.62
C MET A 391 11.37 -5.17 21.96
N GLU A 392 11.57 -4.44 23.07
CA GLU A 392 11.24 -4.92 24.41
C GLU A 392 9.71 -5.06 24.56
N VAL A 393 9.23 -6.14 25.20
CA VAL A 393 7.80 -6.42 25.39
C VAL A 393 7.09 -5.30 26.15
N GLU A 394 7.76 -4.71 27.15
CA GLU A 394 7.26 -3.59 27.95
C GLU A 394 6.98 -2.37 27.07
N LYS A 395 7.86 -2.07 26.11
CA LYS A 395 7.70 -0.96 25.18
C LYS A 395 6.52 -1.19 24.22
N VAL A 396 6.32 -2.43 23.78
CA VAL A 396 5.15 -2.78 22.96
C VAL A 396 3.85 -2.57 23.73
N ARG A 397 3.84 -2.91 25.06
CA ARG A 397 2.67 -2.68 25.94
C ARG A 397 2.36 -1.22 26.19
N GLU A 398 3.37 -0.35 26.18
CA GLU A 398 3.17 1.10 26.28
C GLU A 398 2.53 1.69 25.01
N LEU A 399 2.86 1.11 23.85
CA LEU A 399 2.38 1.59 22.54
C LEU A 399 1.01 1.03 22.16
N ILE A 400 0.70 -0.21 22.56
CA ILE A 400 -0.53 -0.89 22.15
C ILE A 400 -1.35 -1.26 23.37
N PRO A 401 -2.59 -0.76 23.53
CA PRO A 401 -3.47 -1.14 24.61
C PRO A 401 -3.80 -2.65 24.58
N GLU A 402 -3.86 -3.29 25.77
CA GLU A 402 -4.19 -4.71 25.91
C GLU A 402 -5.56 -5.06 25.30
N ASP A 403 -6.54 -4.16 25.45
CA ASP A 403 -7.88 -4.35 24.89
C ASP A 403 -7.89 -4.39 23.36
N SER A 404 -7.01 -3.64 22.70
CA SER A 404 -6.85 -3.67 21.24
C SER A 404 -6.31 -5.01 20.78
N ILE A 405 -5.25 -5.52 21.43
CA ILE A 405 -4.71 -6.86 21.14
C ILE A 405 -5.78 -7.93 21.36
N ALA A 406 -6.52 -7.84 22.46
CA ALA A 406 -7.59 -8.81 22.74
C ALA A 406 -8.70 -8.78 21.67
N ALA A 407 -9.04 -7.60 21.14
CA ALA A 407 -10.03 -7.45 20.08
C ALA A 407 -9.53 -8.07 18.76
N ASP A 408 -8.29 -7.76 18.36
CA ASP A 408 -7.70 -8.30 17.13
C ASP A 408 -7.52 -9.82 17.19
N MET A 409 -7.14 -10.36 18.36
CA MET A 409 -7.07 -11.81 18.56
C MET A 409 -8.44 -12.51 18.48
N LYS A 410 -9.52 -11.86 18.93
CA LYS A 410 -10.88 -12.40 18.74
C LYS A 410 -11.26 -12.46 17.27
N VAL A 411 -10.93 -11.41 16.51
CA VAL A 411 -11.17 -11.36 15.07
C VAL A 411 -10.37 -12.47 14.37
N LYS A 412 -9.10 -12.63 14.72
CA LYS A 412 -8.25 -13.70 14.17
C LYS A 412 -8.84 -15.10 14.46
N LYS A 413 -9.20 -15.40 15.72
CA LYS A 413 -9.82 -16.66 16.08
C LYS A 413 -11.18 -16.88 15.40
N ALA A 414 -11.95 -15.81 15.13
CA ALA A 414 -13.19 -15.93 14.36
C ALA A 414 -12.92 -16.26 12.89
N MET A 415 -11.86 -15.69 12.31
CA MET A 415 -11.41 -16.02 10.96
C MET A 415 -10.95 -17.49 10.85
N ASP A 416 -10.15 -17.94 11.82
CA ASP A 416 -9.71 -19.34 11.88
C ASP A 416 -10.91 -20.30 11.96
N LEU A 417 -11.91 -19.97 12.78
CA LEU A 417 -13.14 -20.74 12.88
C LEU A 417 -13.89 -20.83 11.54
N VAL A 418 -14.01 -19.73 10.81
CA VAL A 418 -14.66 -19.71 9.49
C VAL A 418 -13.88 -20.57 8.49
N LYS A 419 -12.55 -20.48 8.49
CA LYS A 419 -11.67 -21.27 7.62
C LYS A 419 -11.77 -22.77 7.92
N GLU A 420 -11.71 -23.14 9.20
CA GLU A 420 -11.78 -24.56 9.63
C GLU A 420 -13.11 -25.22 9.27
N ASN A 421 -14.19 -24.45 9.20
CA ASN A 421 -15.53 -24.95 8.85
C ASN A 421 -15.89 -24.71 7.38
N ALA A 422 -14.99 -24.20 6.56
CA ALA A 422 -15.23 -24.00 5.14
C ALA A 422 -15.26 -25.33 4.38
N ILE A 423 -16.09 -25.39 3.34
CA ILE A 423 -16.20 -26.56 2.46
C ILE A 423 -15.41 -26.28 1.19
N VAL A 424 -14.38 -27.09 0.99
CA VAL A 424 -13.56 -27.02 -0.24
C VAL A 424 -14.34 -27.72 -1.37
N LYS A 425 -14.54 -27.03 -2.49
CA LYS A 425 -15.11 -27.55 -3.72
C LYS A 425 -14.06 -27.89 -4.77
#